data_f4f8660b23c7ae095fd040fffa44e7e1
#
_entry.id   f4f8660b23c7ae095fd040fffa44e7e1
#
_cell.length_a   1.000
_cell.length_b   1.000
_cell.length_c   1.000
_cell.angle_alpha   90.00
_cell.angle_beta   90.00
_cell.angle_gamma   90.00
#
_symmetry.space_group_name_H-M   'P 1'
#
loop_
_entity.id
_entity.type
_entity.pdbx_description
1 polymer ?
#
loop_
_entity_poly.entity_id
_entity_poly.type
_entity_poly.pdbx_seq_one_letter_code
_entity_poly.pdbx_strand_id
1 'polypeptide(L)'
;RRDILRQSPVPWPVIDEARLRELLQKTFHDKAPGNKHKQTLYEYATCHDEPELAYHLLGDADFSTAQGFAQQRSSLGRKTWMGYFQRNFKDILRQCDQHGIEHRLPMNQTPLMAAAAAGNIPLVDALLERGANLESTDHHGWNAGHWALREALRDPTYARGPFAAIFERVTPSTLDVNVGERLVRIDRNHSEYLLFQTLWTLFRSRFNTRQRKPFAAFETADILDAWQHLPASVLRPERAKRQHISSVLSRNEAARDYAYNRRLFVRVELGWYQLNPQISVRRRDKEDAGSEAWTPLCQALNLPLVTEFTHLENLGAAIRLAAAAGIAIDARPLLKRPLIARAEEALRAQEAMERVREEARERLNASRRKPIVDELPKWGTPQAKAREIERIRAEIAARHAAEAEKKEK
;
A
#
# COMPACT_ATOMS: atom_id res chain seq x y z
N ARG A 1 34.02 13.09 -6.82
CA ARG A 1 33.06 12.53 -5.86
C ARG A 1 31.77 12.02 -6.51
N ARG A 2 31.28 12.59 -7.61
CA ARG A 2 30.24 11.96 -8.45
C ARG A 2 30.68 10.62 -9.04
N ASP A 3 31.97 10.33 -9.02
CA ASP A 3 32.54 9.10 -9.56
C ASP A 3 32.58 7.96 -8.55
N ILE A 4 32.32 8.19 -7.26
CA ILE A 4 32.32 7.12 -6.25
C ILE A 4 31.17 6.14 -6.53
N LEU A 5 29.98 6.64 -6.86
CA LEU A 5 28.89 5.78 -7.31
C LEU A 5 29.13 5.11 -8.68
N ARG A 6 30.06 5.66 -9.49
CA ARG A 6 30.49 5.08 -10.75
C ARG A 6 31.64 4.09 -10.59
N GLN A 7 32.44 4.24 -9.56
CA GLN A 7 33.68 3.47 -9.34
C GLN A 7 33.57 2.47 -8.19
N SER A 8 32.58 2.61 -7.31
CA SER A 8 32.38 1.64 -6.25
C SER A 8 31.52 0.48 -6.78
N PRO A 9 32.16 -0.60 -7.18
CA PRO A 9 31.49 -1.83 -7.55
C PRO A 9 31.03 -2.60 -6.32
N VAL A 10 31.23 -2.06 -5.14
CA VAL A 10 31.14 -2.81 -3.91
C VAL A 10 29.70 -2.88 -3.46
N PRO A 11 29.14 -4.07 -3.26
CA PRO A 11 27.99 -4.23 -2.40
C PRO A 11 28.35 -3.67 -1.04
N TRP A 12 27.52 -2.86 -0.57
CA TRP A 12 27.75 -2.16 0.68
C TRP A 12 27.54 -3.10 1.84
N PRO A 13 28.33 -3.02 2.88
CA PRO A 13 28.24 -3.96 3.98
C PRO A 13 26.86 -3.91 4.61
N VAL A 14 26.44 -5.02 5.13
CA VAL A 14 25.24 -5.12 5.98
C VAL A 14 25.46 -4.15 7.14
N ILE A 15 24.56 -3.16 7.25
CA ILE A 15 24.56 -2.29 8.41
C ILE A 15 23.79 -2.99 9.51
N ASP A 16 24.42 -3.17 10.65
CA ASP A 16 23.70 -3.49 11.85
C ASP A 16 22.87 -2.28 12.34
N GLU A 17 21.86 -2.56 13.13
CA GLU A 17 20.96 -1.52 13.63
C GLU A 17 21.69 -0.46 14.51
N ALA A 18 22.74 -0.86 15.20
CA ALA A 18 23.54 0.05 16.03
C ALA A 18 24.32 1.04 15.16
N ARG A 19 24.97 0.56 14.11
CA ARG A 19 25.67 1.38 13.13
C ARG A 19 24.73 2.33 12.40
N LEU A 20 23.54 1.86 12.05
CA LEU A 20 22.53 2.71 11.42
C LEU A 20 22.10 3.85 12.34
N ARG A 21 21.83 3.56 13.62
CA ARG A 21 21.46 4.58 14.61
C ARG A 21 22.57 5.62 14.77
N GLU A 22 23.82 5.18 14.83
CA GLU A 22 24.98 6.06 14.89
C GLU A 22 25.04 7.00 13.67
N LEU A 23 24.89 6.46 12.47
CA LEU A 23 24.91 7.23 11.22
C LEU A 23 23.75 8.22 11.14
N LEU A 24 22.55 7.80 11.55
CA LEU A 24 21.40 8.69 11.61
C LEU A 24 21.61 9.81 12.63
N GLN A 25 22.10 9.52 13.82
CA GLN A 25 22.40 10.52 14.85
C GLN A 25 23.43 11.52 14.36
N LYS A 26 24.55 11.05 13.80
CA LYS A 26 25.58 11.88 13.23
C LYS A 26 25.03 12.80 12.13
N THR A 27 24.22 12.28 11.22
CA THR A 27 23.70 13.05 10.09
C THR A 27 22.65 14.08 10.52
N PHE A 28 21.87 13.81 11.56
CA PHE A 28 20.87 14.75 12.08
C PHE A 28 21.47 15.80 13.01
N HIS A 29 22.54 15.48 13.74
CA HIS A 29 23.20 16.41 14.67
C HIS A 29 24.23 17.29 13.98
N ASP A 30 24.96 16.75 13.04
CA ASP A 30 25.83 17.57 12.21
C ASP A 30 24.95 18.33 11.23
N LYS A 31 24.67 19.60 11.51
CA LYS A 31 24.10 20.51 10.52
C LYS A 31 24.97 20.36 9.28
N ALA A 32 24.42 19.70 8.25
CA ALA A 32 25.15 19.42 7.02
C ALA A 32 25.89 20.72 6.59
N PRO A 33 27.22 20.78 6.70
CA PRO A 33 27.92 22.03 6.52
C PRO A 33 27.70 22.46 5.07
N GLY A 34 27.05 23.58 4.91
CA GLY A 34 26.90 24.22 3.62
C GLY A 34 25.91 23.54 2.68
N ASN A 35 24.76 23.11 3.18
CA ASN A 35 23.67 22.61 2.30
C ASN A 35 23.09 23.74 1.41
N LYS A 36 23.99 24.45 0.74
CA LYS A 36 23.71 25.52 -0.22
C LYS A 36 22.87 25.03 -1.39
N HIS A 37 22.79 23.71 -1.61
CA HIS A 37 22.15 23.07 -2.74
C HIS A 37 20.88 22.34 -2.38
N LYS A 38 20.30 22.52 -1.18
CA LYS A 38 19.09 21.80 -0.73
C LYS A 38 19.20 20.29 -0.98
N GLN A 39 20.35 19.71 -0.68
CA GLN A 39 20.56 18.27 -0.80
C GLN A 39 19.60 17.56 0.15
N THR A 40 19.02 16.49 -0.30
CA THR A 40 18.29 15.58 0.57
C THR A 40 19.28 14.83 1.45
N LEU A 41 18.79 14.26 2.54
CA LEU A 41 19.60 13.42 3.42
C LEU A 41 20.26 12.26 2.64
N TYR A 42 19.55 11.72 1.68
CA TYR A 42 20.06 10.69 0.76
C TYR A 42 21.22 11.21 -0.10
N GLU A 43 21.08 12.39 -0.71
CA GLU A 43 22.15 12.99 -1.51
C GLU A 43 23.37 13.29 -0.64
N TYR A 44 23.12 13.77 0.57
CA TYR A 44 24.17 14.01 1.54
C TYR A 44 24.92 12.70 1.86
N ALA A 45 24.21 11.66 2.22
CA ALA A 45 24.81 10.39 2.56
C ALA A 45 25.63 9.79 1.41
N THR A 46 25.12 9.87 0.16
CA THR A 46 25.87 9.40 -1.02
C THR A 46 27.07 10.25 -1.37
N CYS A 47 27.06 11.55 -1.05
CA CYS A 47 28.18 12.44 -1.31
C CYS A 47 29.29 12.36 -0.25
N HIS A 48 28.97 11.88 0.95
CA HIS A 48 29.89 11.84 2.09
C HIS A 48 30.33 10.44 2.49
N ASP A 49 30.30 9.48 1.54
CA ASP A 49 30.69 8.10 1.76
C ASP A 49 29.92 7.40 2.89
N GLU A 50 28.66 7.81 3.08
CA GLU A 50 27.70 7.15 3.95
C GLU A 50 26.70 6.34 3.11
N PRO A 51 27.20 5.38 2.33
CA PRO A 51 26.38 4.62 1.40
C PRO A 51 25.29 3.83 2.10
N GLU A 52 25.60 3.36 3.28
CA GLU A 52 24.70 2.59 4.14
C GLU A 52 23.49 3.41 4.56
N LEU A 53 23.72 4.67 4.99
CA LEU A 53 22.64 5.57 5.33
C LEU A 53 21.81 5.96 4.10
N ALA A 54 22.47 6.26 2.99
CA ALA A 54 21.80 6.55 1.73
C ALA A 54 20.87 5.42 1.32
N TYR A 55 21.33 4.22 1.52
CA TYR A 55 20.67 2.97 1.24
C TYR A 55 19.46 2.73 2.12
N HIS A 56 19.61 2.89 3.40
CA HIS A 56 18.53 2.73 4.36
C HIS A 56 17.43 3.78 4.11
N LEU A 57 17.82 5.02 3.87
CA LEU A 57 16.89 6.09 3.52
C LEU A 57 16.15 5.84 2.20
N LEU A 58 16.79 5.20 1.23
CA LEU A 58 16.11 4.77 -0.01
C LEU A 58 15.18 3.58 0.22
N GLY A 59 15.58 2.64 1.06
CA GLY A 59 14.76 1.50 1.42
C GLY A 59 13.50 1.92 2.16
N ASP A 60 13.63 2.93 3.02
CA ASP A 60 12.53 3.48 3.80
C ASP A 60 11.73 4.53 3.04
N ALA A 61 12.35 5.19 2.05
CA ALA A 61 11.64 6.13 1.23
C ALA A 61 10.59 5.39 0.41
N ASP A 62 9.35 5.81 0.57
CA ASP A 62 8.29 5.40 -0.31
C ASP A 62 8.70 5.61 -1.77
N PHE A 63 8.50 4.60 -2.57
CA PHE A 63 8.85 4.62 -3.99
C PHE A 63 8.27 5.82 -4.74
N SER A 64 7.19 6.41 -4.27
CA SER A 64 6.59 7.59 -4.89
C SER A 64 7.32 8.88 -4.55
N THR A 65 7.88 9.00 -3.37
CA THR A 65 8.75 10.14 -2.99
C THR A 65 10.12 9.96 -3.62
N ALA A 66 10.62 8.73 -3.62
CA ALA A 66 11.74 8.32 -4.44
C ALA A 66 11.43 8.48 -5.95
N GLN A 67 10.19 8.38 -6.43
CA GLN A 67 9.88 8.58 -7.85
C GLN A 67 10.10 10.01 -8.32
N GLY A 68 9.71 11.03 -7.57
CA GLY A 68 10.06 12.40 -7.93
C GLY A 68 11.57 12.63 -7.90
N PHE A 69 12.23 12.03 -6.92
CA PHE A 69 13.66 12.10 -6.70
C PHE A 69 14.43 11.14 -7.62
N ALA A 70 13.93 9.95 -7.77
CA ALA A 70 14.47 8.87 -8.56
C ALA A 70 14.21 9.03 -10.06
N GLN A 71 13.18 9.72 -10.53
CA GLN A 71 12.99 9.92 -11.97
C GLN A 71 14.09 10.76 -12.60
N GLN A 72 14.66 11.72 -11.87
CA GLN A 72 15.78 12.49 -12.41
C GLN A 72 17.15 11.82 -12.20
N ARG A 73 17.35 11.05 -11.16
CA ARG A 73 18.67 10.47 -10.81
C ARG A 73 18.73 8.95 -10.84
N SER A 74 17.70 8.24 -10.50
CA SER A 74 17.71 6.78 -10.49
C SER A 74 17.68 6.17 -11.88
N SER A 75 17.24 6.90 -12.90
CA SER A 75 17.47 6.41 -14.26
C SER A 75 18.96 6.21 -14.56
N LEU A 76 19.83 7.08 -14.04
CA LEU A 76 21.27 6.95 -14.21
C LEU A 76 21.89 6.02 -13.15
N GLY A 77 21.54 6.19 -11.86
CA GLY A 77 22.04 5.34 -10.78
C GLY A 77 21.54 3.90 -10.91
N ARG A 78 20.27 3.72 -11.24
CA ARG A 78 19.68 2.40 -11.51
C ARG A 78 20.29 1.75 -12.74
N LYS A 79 20.46 2.47 -13.85
CA LYS A 79 21.14 1.95 -15.04
C LYS A 79 22.57 1.57 -14.75
N THR A 80 23.28 2.34 -13.92
CA THR A 80 24.65 2.04 -13.49
C THR A 80 24.68 0.80 -12.61
N TRP A 81 23.79 0.69 -11.64
CA TRP A 81 23.66 -0.43 -10.74
C TRP A 81 23.26 -1.73 -11.45
N MET A 82 22.21 -1.67 -12.27
CA MET A 82 21.80 -2.81 -13.10
C MET A 82 22.89 -3.19 -14.08
N GLY A 83 23.54 -2.20 -14.72
CA GLY A 83 24.67 -2.45 -15.61
C GLY A 83 25.86 -3.09 -14.90
N TYR A 84 26.07 -2.81 -13.61
CA TYR A 84 27.06 -3.47 -12.79
C TYR A 84 26.72 -4.96 -12.62
N PHE A 85 25.51 -5.29 -12.19
CA PHE A 85 25.06 -6.67 -12.04
C PHE A 85 24.94 -7.44 -13.35
N GLN A 86 24.81 -6.76 -14.47
CA GLN A 86 24.85 -7.38 -15.80
C GLN A 86 26.27 -7.78 -16.23
N ARG A 87 27.30 -7.02 -15.84
CA ARG A 87 28.63 -7.13 -16.45
C ARG A 87 29.73 -7.67 -15.51
N ASN A 88 29.55 -7.55 -14.22
CA ASN A 88 30.64 -7.85 -13.25
C ASN A 88 30.44 -9.18 -12.51
N PHE A 89 30.11 -10.21 -13.25
CA PHE A 89 29.84 -11.55 -12.73
C PHE A 89 30.89 -12.05 -11.71
N LYS A 90 32.20 -12.01 -12.07
CA LYS A 90 33.29 -12.51 -11.22
C LYS A 90 33.44 -11.67 -9.94
N ASP A 91 33.29 -10.37 -10.05
CA ASP A 91 33.42 -9.49 -8.90
C ASP A 91 32.29 -9.69 -7.89
N ILE A 92 31.08 -9.87 -8.36
CA ILE A 92 29.92 -10.12 -7.50
C ILE A 92 30.10 -11.45 -6.75
N LEU A 93 30.52 -12.51 -7.45
CA LEU A 93 30.77 -13.81 -6.81
C LEU A 93 31.90 -13.73 -5.79
N ARG A 94 32.99 -13.00 -6.09
CA ARG A 94 34.07 -12.77 -5.13
C ARG A 94 33.59 -12.05 -3.88
N GLN A 95 32.68 -11.09 -4.03
CA GLN A 95 32.08 -10.38 -2.90
C GLN A 95 31.17 -11.29 -2.08
N CYS A 96 30.41 -12.17 -2.74
CA CYS A 96 29.66 -13.22 -2.04
C CYS A 96 30.58 -14.16 -1.25
N ASP A 97 31.79 -14.46 -1.78
CA ASP A 97 32.79 -15.27 -1.07
C ASP A 97 33.36 -14.54 0.16
N GLN A 98 33.46 -13.20 0.10
CA GLN A 98 34.01 -12.39 1.17
C GLN A 98 32.99 -12.04 2.26
N HIS A 99 31.72 -11.77 1.88
CA HIS A 99 30.71 -11.20 2.76
C HIS A 99 29.51 -12.14 2.99
N GLY A 100 29.52 -13.32 2.37
CA GLY A 100 28.42 -14.28 2.39
C GLY A 100 27.45 -14.11 1.22
N ILE A 101 26.76 -15.20 0.87
CA ILE A 101 25.84 -15.25 -0.26
C ILE A 101 24.58 -14.36 -0.06
N GLU A 102 24.19 -14.16 1.20
CA GLU A 102 23.03 -13.35 1.61
C GLU A 102 23.41 -11.96 2.12
N HIS A 103 24.64 -11.49 1.83
CA HIS A 103 25.03 -10.15 2.24
C HIS A 103 24.07 -9.10 1.67
N ARG A 104 23.85 -8.03 2.41
CA ARG A 104 22.83 -7.05 2.05
C ARG A 104 23.40 -5.90 1.23
N LEU A 105 22.73 -5.67 0.13
CA LEU A 105 22.99 -4.61 -0.83
C LEU A 105 22.04 -3.43 -0.54
N PRO A 106 22.17 -2.32 -1.28
CA PRO A 106 21.18 -1.25 -1.25
C PRO A 106 19.73 -1.73 -1.33
N MET A 107 18.83 -1.06 -0.55
CA MET A 107 17.42 -1.44 -0.33
C MET A 107 17.25 -2.80 0.40
N ASN A 108 18.25 -3.20 1.17
CA ASN A 108 18.29 -4.51 1.83
C ASN A 108 18.12 -5.68 0.85
N GLN A 109 18.53 -5.50 -0.40
CA GLN A 109 18.51 -6.54 -1.42
C GLN A 109 19.60 -7.59 -1.14
N THR A 110 19.37 -8.83 -1.59
CA THR A 110 20.44 -9.81 -1.74
C THR A 110 21.08 -9.73 -3.12
N PRO A 111 22.27 -10.28 -3.34
CA PRO A 111 22.86 -10.41 -4.68
C PRO A 111 21.92 -11.09 -5.67
N LEU A 112 21.15 -12.10 -5.22
CA LEU A 112 20.15 -12.79 -6.05
C LEU A 112 19.04 -11.87 -6.51
N MET A 113 18.51 -11.01 -5.62
CA MET A 113 17.50 -10.03 -5.99
C MET A 113 18.01 -9.02 -7.02
N ALA A 114 19.23 -8.53 -6.83
CA ALA A 114 19.85 -7.59 -7.74
C ALA A 114 20.20 -8.23 -9.10
N ALA A 115 20.68 -9.46 -9.12
CA ALA A 115 20.94 -10.23 -10.34
C ALA A 115 19.64 -10.51 -11.12
N ALA A 116 18.58 -10.88 -10.41
CA ALA A 116 17.26 -11.10 -11.00
C ALA A 116 16.71 -9.80 -11.62
N ALA A 117 16.76 -8.69 -10.88
CA ALA A 117 16.34 -7.37 -11.40
C ALA A 117 17.18 -6.93 -12.61
N ALA A 118 18.47 -7.23 -12.63
CA ALA A 118 19.38 -6.88 -13.72
C ALA A 118 19.22 -7.77 -14.96
N GLY A 119 18.50 -8.87 -14.89
CA GLY A 119 18.33 -9.78 -16.02
C GLY A 119 19.52 -10.68 -16.30
N ASN A 120 20.42 -10.86 -15.34
CA ASN A 120 21.65 -11.67 -15.51
C ASN A 120 21.39 -13.13 -15.16
N ILE A 121 20.92 -13.92 -16.14
CA ILE A 121 20.61 -15.34 -15.96
C ILE A 121 21.81 -16.14 -15.46
N PRO A 122 23.03 -16.05 -16.06
CA PRO A 122 24.18 -16.81 -15.57
C PRO A 122 24.54 -16.50 -14.11
N LEU A 123 24.38 -15.24 -13.69
CA LEU A 123 24.64 -14.84 -12.31
C LEU A 123 23.57 -15.40 -11.37
N VAL A 124 22.31 -15.38 -11.78
CA VAL A 124 21.21 -16.00 -11.02
C VAL A 124 21.49 -17.49 -10.81
N ASP A 125 21.84 -18.20 -11.87
CA ASP A 125 22.17 -19.63 -11.80
C ASP A 125 23.34 -19.89 -10.83
N ALA A 126 24.43 -19.16 -10.95
CA ALA A 126 25.60 -19.31 -10.08
C ALA A 126 25.32 -18.98 -8.60
N LEU A 127 24.44 -18.01 -8.33
CA LEU A 127 24.02 -17.67 -6.96
C LEU A 127 23.14 -18.78 -6.37
N LEU A 128 22.22 -19.33 -7.15
CA LEU A 128 21.37 -20.45 -6.73
C LEU A 128 22.17 -21.72 -6.47
N GLU A 129 23.14 -22.04 -7.33
CA GLU A 129 24.07 -23.18 -7.15
C GLU A 129 24.88 -23.04 -5.85
N ARG A 130 25.15 -21.81 -5.41
CA ARG A 130 25.82 -21.50 -4.13
C ARG A 130 24.87 -21.45 -2.93
N GLY A 131 23.60 -21.74 -3.11
CA GLY A 131 22.61 -21.83 -2.04
C GLY A 131 21.97 -20.50 -1.66
N ALA A 132 21.91 -19.53 -2.59
CA ALA A 132 21.17 -18.28 -2.33
C ALA A 132 19.69 -18.57 -2.02
N ASN A 133 19.17 -17.91 -0.98
CA ASN A 133 17.83 -18.14 -0.48
C ASN A 133 16.76 -17.41 -1.32
N LEU A 134 15.88 -18.18 -1.95
CA LEU A 134 14.75 -17.66 -2.73
C LEU A 134 13.71 -16.89 -1.89
N GLU A 135 13.63 -17.17 -0.60
CA GLU A 135 12.63 -16.59 0.30
C GLU A 135 13.12 -15.32 1.01
N SER A 136 14.41 -15.00 0.92
CA SER A 136 14.95 -13.73 1.45
C SER A 136 14.18 -12.54 0.89
N THR A 137 13.86 -11.57 1.75
CA THR A 137 13.12 -10.37 1.37
C THR A 137 13.90 -9.09 1.65
N ASP A 138 13.63 -8.06 0.88
CA ASP A 138 14.14 -6.71 1.07
C ASP A 138 13.27 -5.89 2.05
N HIS A 139 13.54 -4.57 2.14
CA HIS A 139 12.74 -3.65 2.94
C HIS A 139 11.28 -3.52 2.52
N HIS A 140 10.94 -3.89 1.30
CA HIS A 140 9.55 -3.85 0.81
C HIS A 140 8.82 -5.19 0.96
N GLY A 141 9.48 -6.19 1.53
CA GLY A 141 8.98 -7.56 1.57
C GLY A 141 9.02 -8.25 0.20
N TRP A 142 9.90 -7.81 -0.70
CA TRP A 142 10.08 -8.39 -2.03
C TRP A 142 11.27 -9.34 -2.05
N ASN A 143 11.05 -10.51 -2.61
CA ASN A 143 12.11 -11.47 -2.94
C ASN A 143 12.59 -11.30 -4.39
N ALA A 144 13.50 -12.17 -4.82
CA ALA A 144 14.05 -12.12 -6.18
C ALA A 144 12.98 -12.24 -7.28
N GLY A 145 11.92 -13.03 -7.06
CA GLY A 145 10.80 -13.18 -7.98
C GLY A 145 9.98 -11.89 -8.12
N HIS A 146 9.73 -11.19 -7.01
CA HIS A 146 9.03 -9.89 -7.04
C HIS A 146 9.88 -8.82 -7.74
N TRP A 147 11.21 -8.82 -7.55
CA TRP A 147 12.10 -7.91 -8.26
C TRP A 147 12.10 -8.17 -9.76
N ALA A 148 12.17 -9.42 -10.19
CA ALA A 148 12.07 -9.78 -11.59
C ALA A 148 10.70 -9.37 -12.18
N LEU A 149 9.60 -9.66 -11.47
CA LEU A 149 8.26 -9.28 -11.90
C LEU A 149 8.12 -7.77 -12.02
N ARG A 150 8.59 -7.01 -11.01
CA ARG A 150 8.56 -5.54 -11.05
C ARG A 150 9.26 -4.98 -12.29
N GLU A 151 10.43 -5.50 -12.62
CA GLU A 151 11.15 -5.03 -13.81
C GLU A 151 10.40 -5.39 -15.09
N ALA A 152 9.80 -6.58 -15.16
CA ALA A 152 8.98 -6.98 -16.31
C ALA A 152 7.70 -6.12 -16.48
N LEU A 153 7.08 -5.69 -15.37
CA LEU A 153 5.92 -4.80 -15.42
C LEU A 153 6.26 -3.37 -15.88
N ARG A 154 7.55 -2.99 -15.88
CA ARG A 154 8.02 -1.62 -16.18
C ARG A 154 8.81 -1.50 -17.46
N ASP A 155 9.53 -2.53 -17.84
CA ASP A 155 10.42 -2.55 -19.00
C ASP A 155 10.03 -3.65 -19.99
N PRO A 156 9.45 -3.28 -21.13
CA PRO A 156 9.08 -4.24 -22.17
C PRO A 156 10.27 -5.06 -22.69
N THR A 157 11.49 -4.51 -22.68
CA THR A 157 12.69 -5.20 -23.14
C THR A 157 13.06 -6.31 -22.16
N TYR A 158 13.03 -6.01 -20.88
CA TYR A 158 13.25 -7.00 -19.83
C TYR A 158 12.16 -8.09 -19.85
N ALA A 159 10.89 -7.70 -19.99
CA ALA A 159 9.76 -8.63 -20.03
C ALA A 159 9.88 -9.64 -21.17
N ARG A 160 10.22 -9.17 -22.38
CA ARG A 160 10.36 -10.01 -23.58
C ARG A 160 11.68 -10.78 -23.61
N GLY A 161 12.68 -10.31 -22.90
CA GLY A 161 14.03 -10.91 -22.87
C GLY A 161 14.20 -11.90 -21.70
N PRO A 162 14.91 -11.52 -20.65
CA PRO A 162 15.34 -12.46 -19.60
C PRO A 162 14.24 -12.88 -18.62
N PHE A 163 13.12 -12.17 -18.55
CA PHE A 163 12.13 -12.33 -17.50
C PHE A 163 11.63 -13.76 -17.33
N ALA A 164 11.18 -14.40 -18.40
CA ALA A 164 10.60 -15.74 -18.31
C ALA A 164 11.57 -16.76 -17.68
N ALA A 165 12.81 -16.74 -18.15
CA ALA A 165 13.86 -17.64 -17.68
C ALA A 165 14.25 -17.37 -16.21
N ILE A 166 14.30 -16.09 -15.81
CA ILE A 166 14.58 -15.69 -14.42
C ILE A 166 13.40 -16.04 -13.53
N PHE A 167 12.18 -15.68 -13.93
CA PHE A 167 10.97 -15.93 -13.15
C PHE A 167 10.80 -17.42 -12.83
N GLU A 168 11.10 -18.28 -13.78
CA GLU A 168 11.07 -19.73 -13.55
C GLU A 168 12.05 -20.18 -12.47
N ARG A 169 13.25 -19.59 -12.43
CA ARG A 169 14.35 -19.94 -11.49
C ARG A 169 14.12 -19.41 -10.09
N VAL A 170 13.62 -18.17 -9.99
CA VAL A 170 13.56 -17.45 -8.71
C VAL A 170 12.21 -17.46 -8.04
N THR A 171 11.17 -18.03 -8.68
CA THR A 171 9.86 -18.17 -8.06
C THR A 171 9.60 -19.60 -7.62
N PRO A 172 9.11 -19.82 -6.40
CA PRO A 172 8.76 -21.15 -5.93
C PRO A 172 7.63 -21.75 -6.76
N SER A 173 7.62 -23.07 -6.89
CA SER A 173 6.54 -23.79 -7.59
C SER A 173 5.18 -23.66 -6.88
N THR A 174 5.20 -23.45 -5.58
CA THR A 174 4.02 -23.26 -4.74
C THR A 174 4.24 -22.12 -3.76
N LEU A 175 3.16 -21.42 -3.44
CA LEU A 175 3.10 -20.41 -2.39
C LEU A 175 2.13 -20.89 -1.32
N ASP A 176 2.61 -21.04 -0.09
CA ASP A 176 1.79 -21.35 1.06
C ASP A 176 1.43 -20.05 1.79
N VAL A 177 0.14 -19.83 1.97
CA VAL A 177 -0.42 -18.71 2.74
C VAL A 177 -1.41 -19.23 3.76
N ASN A 178 -1.48 -18.58 4.91
CA ASN A 178 -2.51 -18.84 5.91
C ASN A 178 -3.57 -17.73 5.87
N VAL A 179 -4.83 -18.12 5.79
CA VAL A 179 -5.96 -17.19 5.78
C VAL A 179 -6.88 -17.53 6.95
N GLY A 180 -6.73 -16.79 8.05
CA GLY A 180 -7.29 -17.17 9.33
C GLY A 180 -6.59 -18.42 9.85
N GLU A 181 -7.33 -19.52 10.04
CA GLU A 181 -6.79 -20.82 10.46
C GLU A 181 -6.58 -21.81 9.31
N ARG A 182 -6.80 -21.38 8.08
CA ARG A 182 -6.76 -22.24 6.90
C ARG A 182 -5.47 -22.06 6.12
N LEU A 183 -4.70 -23.13 6.00
CA LEU A 183 -3.58 -23.21 5.07
C LEU A 183 -4.10 -23.30 3.62
N VAL A 184 -3.63 -22.39 2.77
CA VAL A 184 -3.95 -22.34 1.35
C VAL A 184 -2.65 -22.45 0.55
N ARG A 185 -2.56 -23.52 -0.25
CA ARG A 185 -1.46 -23.71 -1.19
C ARG A 185 -1.85 -23.23 -2.57
N ILE A 186 -1.03 -22.37 -3.16
CA ILE A 186 -1.24 -21.81 -4.50
C ILE A 186 -0.12 -22.30 -5.39
N ASP A 187 -0.45 -23.17 -6.34
CA ASP A 187 0.50 -23.67 -7.34
C ASP A 187 0.79 -22.57 -8.39
N ARG A 188 2.05 -22.50 -8.88
CA ARG A 188 2.49 -21.53 -9.89
C ARG A 188 1.67 -21.61 -11.19
N ASN A 189 1.14 -22.78 -11.51
CA ASN A 189 0.28 -22.97 -12.68
C ASN A 189 -1.15 -22.46 -12.50
N HIS A 190 -1.58 -22.14 -11.29
CA HIS A 190 -2.90 -21.57 -11.04
C HIS A 190 -2.94 -20.09 -11.43
N SER A 191 -4.11 -19.64 -11.88
CA SER A 191 -4.32 -18.24 -12.28
C SER A 191 -4.14 -17.27 -11.13
N GLU A 192 -4.43 -17.71 -9.91
CA GLU A 192 -4.31 -16.94 -8.69
C GLU A 192 -2.85 -16.60 -8.34
N TYR A 193 -1.90 -17.47 -8.72
CA TYR A 193 -0.50 -17.30 -8.36
C TYR A 193 0.08 -16.00 -8.92
N LEU A 194 0.04 -15.84 -10.26
CA LEU A 194 0.59 -14.64 -10.89
C LEU A 194 -0.17 -13.38 -10.46
N LEU A 195 -1.49 -13.49 -10.29
CA LEU A 195 -2.31 -12.37 -9.83
C LEU A 195 -1.93 -11.95 -8.41
N PHE A 196 -1.73 -12.90 -7.50
CA PHE A 196 -1.27 -12.64 -6.14
C PHE A 196 0.10 -11.96 -6.14
N GLN A 197 1.07 -12.51 -6.89
CA GLN A 197 2.41 -11.94 -7.02
C GLN A 197 2.39 -10.53 -7.63
N THR A 198 1.50 -10.29 -8.59
CA THR A 198 1.34 -8.96 -9.20
C THR A 198 0.82 -7.95 -8.19
N LEU A 199 -0.24 -8.28 -7.45
CA LEU A 199 -0.79 -7.37 -6.44
C LEU A 199 0.19 -7.14 -5.28
N TRP A 200 0.97 -8.16 -4.92
CA TRP A 200 2.07 -8.02 -3.96
C TRP A 200 3.14 -7.02 -4.44
N THR A 201 3.60 -7.20 -5.67
CA THR A 201 4.62 -6.33 -6.29
C THR A 201 4.12 -4.89 -6.46
N LEU A 202 2.85 -4.71 -6.83
CA LEU A 202 2.23 -3.42 -7.04
C LEU A 202 1.70 -2.77 -5.75
N PHE A 203 1.73 -3.46 -4.62
CA PHE A 203 1.10 -3.01 -3.38
C PHE A 203 1.45 -1.56 -3.03
N ARG A 204 2.73 -1.19 -3.12
CA ARG A 204 3.21 0.17 -2.79
C ARG A 204 2.95 1.22 -3.88
N SER A 205 2.56 0.84 -5.08
CA SER A 205 2.40 1.77 -6.20
C SER A 205 1.25 2.77 -6.01
N ARG A 206 0.37 2.54 -5.03
CA ARG A 206 -0.78 3.39 -4.69
C ARG A 206 -0.60 4.23 -3.43
N PHE A 207 0.57 4.21 -2.78
CA PHE A 207 0.74 4.86 -1.48
C PHE A 207 0.66 6.38 -1.52
N ASN A 208 1.21 7.00 -2.54
CA ASN A 208 1.26 8.46 -2.64
C ASN A 208 0.71 8.98 -3.97
N THR A 209 -0.36 8.39 -4.47
CA THR A 209 -1.00 8.86 -5.68
C THR A 209 -1.93 10.04 -5.38
N ARG A 210 -1.89 11.08 -6.22
CA ARG A 210 -2.87 12.18 -6.17
C ARG A 210 -4.25 11.77 -6.71
N GLN A 211 -4.34 10.61 -7.33
CA GLN A 211 -5.59 10.10 -7.85
C GLN A 211 -6.45 9.57 -6.71
N ARG A 212 -7.75 9.83 -6.76
CA ARG A 212 -8.75 9.24 -5.86
C ARG A 212 -8.96 7.77 -6.20
N LYS A 213 -7.96 6.96 -5.95
CA LYS A 213 -8.01 5.50 -6.12
C LYS A 213 -7.89 4.85 -4.74
N PRO A 214 -8.59 3.76 -4.48
CA PRO A 214 -8.48 3.08 -3.20
C PRO A 214 -7.04 2.65 -2.93
N PHE A 215 -6.62 2.79 -1.68
CA PHE A 215 -5.27 2.47 -1.23
C PHE A 215 -4.94 1.00 -1.46
N ALA A 216 -3.77 0.72 -2.04
CA ALA A 216 -3.26 -0.63 -2.33
C ALA A 216 -4.26 -1.54 -3.10
N ALA A 217 -5.25 -0.96 -3.75
CA ALA A 217 -6.25 -1.68 -4.54
C ALA A 217 -6.10 -1.38 -6.03
N PHE A 218 -6.50 -2.34 -6.85
CA PHE A 218 -6.34 -2.32 -8.30
C PHE A 218 -7.62 -2.79 -8.97
N GLU A 219 -7.96 -2.15 -10.06
CA GLU A 219 -9.00 -2.65 -10.95
C GLU A 219 -8.42 -3.60 -12.02
N THR A 220 -9.30 -4.32 -12.68
CA THR A 220 -8.89 -5.27 -13.74
C THR A 220 -8.10 -4.59 -14.86
N ALA A 221 -8.41 -3.32 -15.17
CA ALA A 221 -7.69 -2.55 -16.18
C ALA A 221 -6.25 -2.27 -15.76
N ASP A 222 -6.02 -1.86 -14.50
CA ASP A 222 -4.67 -1.64 -13.96
C ASP A 222 -3.80 -2.90 -14.07
N ILE A 223 -4.41 -4.08 -13.81
CA ILE A 223 -3.71 -5.36 -13.89
C ILE A 223 -3.38 -5.72 -15.34
N LEU A 224 -4.33 -5.51 -16.27
CA LEU A 224 -4.10 -5.73 -17.69
C LEU A 224 -3.00 -4.84 -18.25
N ASP A 225 -3.02 -3.56 -17.90
CA ASP A 225 -1.98 -2.61 -18.29
C ASP A 225 -0.61 -3.03 -17.76
N ALA A 226 -0.54 -3.50 -16.51
CA ALA A 226 0.69 -4.02 -15.94
C ALA A 226 1.18 -5.28 -16.67
N TRP A 227 0.27 -6.13 -17.15
CA TRP A 227 0.60 -7.40 -17.81
C TRP A 227 0.85 -7.31 -19.31
N GLN A 228 0.68 -6.14 -19.93
CA GLN A 228 0.70 -5.97 -21.40
C GLN A 228 1.97 -6.50 -22.11
N HIS A 229 3.09 -6.59 -21.39
CA HIS A 229 4.37 -7.00 -21.94
C HIS A 229 4.85 -8.37 -21.44
N LEU A 230 4.10 -9.03 -20.57
CA LEU A 230 4.49 -10.34 -20.05
C LEU A 230 4.46 -11.41 -21.15
N PRO A 231 5.49 -12.27 -21.21
CA PRO A 231 5.57 -13.31 -22.23
C PRO A 231 4.55 -14.43 -22.03
N ALA A 232 4.10 -15.03 -23.12
CA ALA A 232 3.09 -16.11 -23.11
C ALA A 232 3.51 -17.35 -22.28
N SER A 233 4.81 -17.58 -22.11
CA SER A 233 5.35 -18.65 -21.24
C SER A 233 5.04 -18.42 -19.76
N VAL A 234 4.88 -17.17 -19.33
CA VAL A 234 4.52 -16.81 -17.94
C VAL A 234 3.03 -16.55 -17.81
N LEU A 235 2.47 -15.78 -18.75
CA LEU A 235 1.06 -15.45 -18.78
C LEU A 235 0.42 -15.95 -20.07
N ARG A 236 -0.35 -17.03 -19.98
CA ARG A 236 -1.08 -17.56 -21.13
C ARG A 236 -2.07 -16.52 -21.66
N PRO A 237 -2.22 -16.34 -22.99
CA PRO A 237 -3.09 -15.31 -23.57
C PRO A 237 -4.55 -15.39 -23.09
N GLU A 238 -5.05 -16.59 -22.81
CA GLU A 238 -6.42 -16.80 -22.30
C GLU A 238 -6.61 -16.19 -20.91
N ARG A 239 -5.52 -16.10 -20.12
CA ARG A 239 -5.52 -15.52 -18.77
C ARG A 239 -5.33 -14.01 -18.76
N ALA A 240 -4.80 -13.44 -19.84
CA ALA A 240 -4.63 -12.01 -20.04
C ALA A 240 -5.94 -11.34 -20.55
N LYS A 241 -7.10 -11.83 -20.14
CA LYS A 241 -8.41 -11.30 -20.50
C LYS A 241 -9.11 -10.71 -19.29
N ARG A 242 -9.75 -9.55 -19.48
CA ARG A 242 -10.51 -8.86 -18.42
C ARG A 242 -11.48 -9.78 -17.70
N GLN A 243 -12.23 -10.56 -18.46
CA GLN A 243 -13.21 -11.52 -17.89
C GLN A 243 -12.56 -12.59 -17.03
N HIS A 244 -11.40 -13.10 -17.44
CA HIS A 244 -10.67 -14.10 -16.68
C HIS A 244 -10.17 -13.53 -15.34
N ILE A 245 -9.50 -12.37 -15.38
CA ILE A 245 -8.99 -11.70 -14.18
C ILE A 245 -10.12 -11.37 -13.21
N SER A 246 -11.21 -10.77 -13.72
CA SER A 246 -12.39 -10.45 -12.92
C SER A 246 -13.01 -11.70 -12.27
N SER A 247 -13.08 -12.81 -13.01
CA SER A 247 -13.57 -14.09 -12.50
C SER A 247 -12.67 -14.65 -11.39
N VAL A 248 -11.33 -14.59 -11.56
CA VAL A 248 -10.39 -15.08 -10.54
C VAL A 248 -10.47 -14.23 -9.27
N LEU A 249 -10.47 -12.90 -9.40
CA LEU A 249 -10.61 -11.97 -8.27
C LEU A 249 -11.91 -12.24 -7.52
N SER A 250 -13.03 -12.28 -8.23
CA SER A 250 -14.34 -12.48 -7.63
C SER A 250 -14.52 -13.85 -6.97
N ARG A 251 -14.00 -14.94 -7.56
CA ARG A 251 -14.07 -16.28 -6.95
C ARG A 251 -13.25 -16.42 -5.69
N ASN A 252 -12.16 -15.62 -5.56
CA ASN A 252 -11.29 -15.64 -4.42
C ASN A 252 -11.47 -14.42 -3.50
N GLU A 253 -12.61 -13.75 -3.59
CA GLU A 253 -13.00 -12.63 -2.72
C GLU A 253 -13.35 -13.14 -1.31
N ALA A 254 -12.72 -12.58 -0.28
CA ALA A 254 -12.82 -13.08 1.09
C ALA A 254 -14.26 -13.15 1.64
N ALA A 255 -15.11 -12.19 1.25
CA ALA A 255 -16.51 -12.12 1.71
C ALA A 255 -17.45 -13.02 0.93
N ARG A 256 -17.00 -13.66 -0.15
CA ARG A 256 -17.87 -14.47 -1.00
C ARG A 256 -18.04 -15.88 -0.46
N ASP A 257 -19.26 -16.34 -0.35
CA ASP A 257 -19.59 -17.72 -0.06
C ASP A 257 -19.45 -18.58 -1.34
N TYR A 258 -18.33 -19.28 -1.42
CA TYR A 258 -18.01 -20.19 -2.52
C TYR A 258 -17.14 -21.34 -1.99
N ALA A 259 -17.50 -22.57 -2.26
CA ALA A 259 -16.89 -23.77 -1.68
C ALA A 259 -15.36 -23.86 -1.88
N TYR A 260 -14.87 -23.41 -3.03
CA TYR A 260 -13.43 -23.42 -3.37
C TYR A 260 -12.75 -22.07 -3.21
N ASN A 261 -13.39 -21.13 -2.49
CA ASN A 261 -12.85 -19.81 -2.24
C ASN A 261 -11.57 -19.89 -1.40
N ARG A 262 -10.47 -19.38 -1.93
CA ARG A 262 -9.18 -19.28 -1.23
C ARG A 262 -9.04 -18.02 -0.40
N ARG A 263 -10.00 -17.09 -0.48
CA ARG A 263 -10.06 -15.82 0.27
C ARG A 263 -8.83 -14.95 0.14
N LEU A 264 -8.22 -14.91 -1.05
CA LEU A 264 -6.96 -14.22 -1.31
C LEU A 264 -7.12 -12.71 -1.47
N PHE A 265 -8.30 -12.24 -1.86
CA PHE A 265 -8.55 -10.86 -2.22
C PHE A 265 -9.74 -10.29 -1.44
N VAL A 266 -9.72 -8.98 -1.23
CA VAL A 266 -10.84 -8.22 -0.67
C VAL A 266 -11.26 -7.16 -1.67
N ARG A 267 -12.55 -7.07 -1.94
CA ARG A 267 -13.12 -5.99 -2.73
C ARG A 267 -13.38 -4.79 -1.82
N VAL A 268 -12.64 -3.71 -2.05
CA VAL A 268 -12.74 -2.47 -1.26
C VAL A 268 -13.82 -1.54 -1.81
N GLU A 269 -13.98 -1.53 -3.14
CA GLU A 269 -15.03 -0.81 -3.87
C GLU A 269 -15.46 -1.64 -5.08
N LEU A 270 -16.51 -1.22 -5.77
CA LEU A 270 -16.98 -1.91 -6.96
C LEU A 270 -15.88 -1.96 -8.04
N GLY A 271 -15.41 -3.16 -8.36
CA GLY A 271 -14.34 -3.40 -9.35
C GLY A 271 -12.92 -3.24 -8.80
N TRP A 272 -12.73 -2.80 -7.54
CA TRP A 272 -11.42 -2.58 -6.93
C TRP A 272 -11.09 -3.67 -5.91
N TYR A 273 -9.97 -4.33 -6.12
CA TYR A 273 -9.51 -5.44 -5.31
C TYR A 273 -8.11 -5.19 -4.74
N GLN A 274 -7.90 -5.62 -3.52
CA GLN A 274 -6.59 -5.65 -2.85
C GLN A 274 -6.31 -7.05 -2.31
N LEU A 275 -5.07 -7.30 -1.91
CA LEU A 275 -4.73 -8.50 -1.14
C LEU A 275 -5.52 -8.52 0.17
N ASN A 276 -5.97 -9.71 0.58
CA ASN A 276 -6.68 -9.84 1.85
C ASN A 276 -5.71 -9.58 3.03
N PRO A 277 -5.96 -8.55 3.87
CA PRO A 277 -5.08 -8.20 4.98
C PRO A 277 -4.97 -9.28 6.06
N GLN A 278 -5.91 -10.22 6.10
CA GLN A 278 -5.90 -11.35 7.05
C GLN A 278 -4.98 -12.50 6.60
N ILE A 279 -4.31 -12.36 5.45
CA ILE A 279 -3.32 -13.34 5.00
C ILE A 279 -2.07 -13.22 5.85
N SER A 280 -1.52 -14.38 6.21
CA SER A 280 -0.15 -14.49 6.69
C SER A 280 0.66 -15.35 5.71
N VAL A 281 1.91 -14.96 5.49
CA VAL A 281 2.85 -15.71 4.65
C VAL A 281 3.88 -16.41 5.51
N ARG A 282 4.35 -17.54 5.02
CA ARG A 282 5.40 -18.30 5.69
C ARG A 282 6.74 -17.57 5.49
N ARG A 283 7.45 -17.33 6.60
CA ARG A 283 8.81 -16.79 6.57
C ARG A 283 9.78 -17.87 7.08
N ARG A 284 10.77 -18.20 6.28
CA ARG A 284 11.84 -19.15 6.64
C ARG A 284 13.15 -18.44 7.02
N ASP A 285 13.13 -17.10 7.13
CA ASP A 285 14.34 -16.30 7.35
C ASP A 285 14.96 -16.41 8.76
N LYS A 286 14.35 -17.17 9.67
CA LYS A 286 14.89 -17.34 11.00
C LYS A 286 15.51 -18.76 11.10
N GLU A 287 16.78 -18.78 11.49
CA GLU A 287 17.56 -19.95 11.81
C GLU A 287 16.96 -20.85 12.91
N ASP A 288 15.89 -20.40 13.55
CA ASP A 288 15.14 -21.18 14.52
C ASP A 288 14.22 -22.20 13.83
N ALA A 289 14.82 -23.32 13.52
CA ALA A 289 14.26 -24.46 12.79
C ALA A 289 13.14 -25.22 13.53
N GLY A 290 12.34 -24.57 14.36
CA GLY A 290 11.32 -25.26 15.18
C GLY A 290 9.90 -24.74 15.09
N SER A 291 9.67 -23.50 14.75
CA SER A 291 8.32 -22.96 14.61
C SER A 291 8.11 -22.34 13.23
N GLU A 292 7.14 -22.86 12.49
CA GLU A 292 6.65 -22.21 11.27
C GLU A 292 6.11 -20.84 11.61
N ALA A 293 6.94 -19.80 11.47
CA ALA A 293 6.52 -18.45 11.76
C ALA A 293 5.70 -17.88 10.61
N TRP A 294 4.41 -17.70 10.82
CA TRP A 294 3.52 -17.01 9.92
C TRP A 294 3.59 -15.50 10.17
N THR A 295 3.94 -14.74 9.14
CA THR A 295 4.05 -13.29 9.22
C THR A 295 2.82 -12.67 8.56
N PRO A 296 2.05 -11.81 9.28
CA PRO A 296 0.92 -11.09 8.69
C PRO A 296 1.31 -10.30 7.45
N LEU A 297 0.43 -10.24 6.44
CA LEU A 297 0.66 -9.61 5.15
C LEU A 297 1.25 -8.19 5.27
N CYS A 298 0.64 -7.35 6.09
CA CYS A 298 1.08 -5.96 6.25
C CYS A 298 2.48 -5.84 6.87
N GLN A 299 2.84 -6.78 7.73
CA GLN A 299 4.19 -6.86 8.28
C GLN A 299 5.18 -7.44 7.27
N ALA A 300 4.78 -8.46 6.51
CA ALA A 300 5.61 -9.05 5.45
C ALA A 300 5.91 -8.05 4.34
N LEU A 301 4.96 -7.16 4.02
CA LEU A 301 5.13 -6.04 3.09
C LEU A 301 5.81 -4.82 3.71
N ASN A 302 6.23 -4.90 4.97
CA ASN A 302 6.83 -3.80 5.71
C ASN A 302 6.02 -2.50 5.63
N LEU A 303 4.69 -2.61 5.75
CA LEU A 303 3.82 -1.43 5.72
C LEU A 303 4.20 -0.39 6.80
N PRO A 304 4.59 -0.78 8.04
CA PRO A 304 5.06 0.15 9.06
C PRO A 304 6.32 0.95 8.67
N LEU A 305 7.10 0.48 7.70
CA LEU A 305 8.30 1.18 7.20
C LEU A 305 8.01 2.20 6.09
N VAL A 306 6.76 2.46 5.79
CA VAL A 306 6.42 3.58 4.90
C VAL A 306 6.65 4.87 5.65
N THR A 307 7.73 5.58 5.31
CA THR A 307 8.23 6.72 6.07
C THR A 307 7.49 8.01 5.79
N GLU A 308 6.70 8.07 4.71
CA GLU A 308 6.06 9.31 4.32
C GLU A 308 4.78 9.12 3.51
N PHE A 309 3.67 9.66 4.02
CA PHE A 309 2.43 9.82 3.26
C PHE A 309 2.22 11.28 2.88
N THR A 310 1.91 11.53 1.61
CA THR A 310 1.56 12.87 1.10
C THR A 310 0.07 13.18 1.22
N HIS A 311 -0.76 12.16 1.48
CA HIS A 311 -2.21 12.27 1.60
C HIS A 311 -2.71 11.56 2.85
N LEU A 312 -3.46 12.28 3.68
CA LEU A 312 -4.06 11.74 4.92
C LEU A 312 -5.00 10.57 4.67
N GLU A 313 -5.72 10.60 3.55
CA GLU A 313 -6.63 9.53 3.15
C GLU A 313 -5.88 8.21 2.96
N ASN A 314 -4.71 8.25 2.32
CA ASN A 314 -3.87 7.08 2.10
C ASN A 314 -3.29 6.55 3.42
N LEU A 315 -2.85 7.45 4.31
CA LEU A 315 -2.40 7.04 5.64
C LEU A 315 -3.55 6.42 6.45
N GLY A 316 -4.73 7.03 6.45
CA GLY A 316 -5.91 6.47 7.12
C GLY A 316 -6.28 5.09 6.57
N ALA A 317 -6.18 4.90 5.26
CA ALA A 317 -6.42 3.60 4.63
C ALA A 317 -5.34 2.56 5.00
N ALA A 318 -4.07 2.96 5.07
CA ALA A 318 -2.96 2.11 5.50
C ALA A 318 -3.12 1.67 6.96
N ILE A 319 -3.52 2.58 7.85
CA ILE A 319 -3.80 2.27 9.26
C ILE A 319 -4.96 1.27 9.36
N ARG A 320 -6.05 1.48 8.64
CA ARG A 320 -7.18 0.52 8.64
C ARG A 320 -6.77 -0.84 8.10
N LEU A 321 -5.97 -0.88 7.03
CA LEU A 321 -5.47 -2.13 6.47
C LEU A 321 -4.61 -2.88 7.47
N ALA A 322 -3.69 -2.20 8.16
CA ALA A 322 -2.84 -2.79 9.18
C ALA A 322 -3.65 -3.24 10.41
N ALA A 323 -4.61 -2.43 10.85
CA ALA A 323 -5.50 -2.78 11.97
C ALA A 323 -6.33 -4.02 11.68
N ALA A 324 -6.79 -4.22 10.43
CA ALA A 324 -7.48 -5.45 10.01
C ALA A 324 -6.60 -6.70 10.12
N ALA A 325 -5.28 -6.53 10.10
CA ALA A 325 -4.29 -7.59 10.31
C ALA A 325 -3.77 -7.64 11.76
N GLY A 326 -4.35 -6.87 12.70
CA GLY A 326 -3.90 -6.81 14.09
C GLY A 326 -2.59 -6.04 14.31
N ILE A 327 -2.17 -5.21 13.35
CA ILE A 327 -0.93 -4.43 13.41
C ILE A 327 -1.25 -2.97 13.75
N ALA A 328 -0.58 -2.44 14.78
CA ALA A 328 -0.63 -1.01 15.09
C ALA A 328 0.44 -0.24 14.30
N ILE A 329 0.04 0.85 13.64
CA ILE A 329 0.97 1.79 12.99
C ILE A 329 0.96 3.10 13.76
N ASP A 330 2.12 3.54 14.24
CA ASP A 330 2.27 4.91 14.70
C ASP A 330 2.32 5.85 13.48
N ALA A 331 1.27 6.64 13.32
CA ALA A 331 1.11 7.51 12.18
C ALA A 331 1.97 8.78 12.24
N ARG A 332 2.41 9.19 13.44
CA ARG A 332 3.08 10.47 13.63
C ARG A 332 4.39 10.63 12.86
N PRO A 333 5.29 9.63 12.85
CA PRO A 333 6.52 9.73 12.07
C PRO A 333 6.30 9.70 10.56
N LEU A 334 5.12 9.24 10.11
CA LEU A 334 4.80 8.99 8.71
C LEU A 334 4.18 10.20 8.00
N LEU A 335 3.82 11.24 8.76
CA LEU A 335 3.16 12.43 8.22
C LEU A 335 4.17 13.53 7.93
N LYS A 336 4.07 14.13 6.75
CA LYS A 336 4.76 15.41 6.47
C LYS A 336 4.20 16.51 7.37
N ARG A 337 5.09 17.38 7.88
CA ARG A 337 4.69 18.51 8.73
C ARG A 337 3.50 19.33 8.21
N PRO A 338 3.41 19.68 6.89
CA PRO A 338 2.25 20.39 6.36
C PRO A 338 0.94 19.59 6.45
N LEU A 339 1.02 18.27 6.38
CA LEU A 339 -0.13 17.38 6.51
C LEU A 339 -0.58 17.26 7.96
N ILE A 340 0.36 17.20 8.90
CA ILE A 340 0.06 17.22 10.35
C ILE A 340 -0.70 18.50 10.69
N ALA A 341 -0.19 19.67 10.27
CA ALA A 341 -0.83 20.95 10.53
C ALA A 341 -2.27 21.01 9.96
N ARG A 342 -2.46 20.54 8.72
CA ARG A 342 -3.80 20.46 8.10
C ARG A 342 -4.73 19.46 8.82
N ALA A 343 -4.20 18.33 9.28
CA ALA A 343 -4.97 17.35 10.03
C ALA A 343 -5.44 17.93 11.37
N GLU A 344 -4.55 18.61 12.08
CA GLU A 344 -4.89 19.28 13.34
C GLU A 344 -5.91 20.40 13.15
N GLU A 345 -5.78 21.18 12.07
CA GLU A 345 -6.75 22.22 11.73
C GLU A 345 -8.12 21.63 11.39
N ALA A 346 -8.17 20.58 10.59
CA ALA A 346 -9.40 19.87 10.25
C ALA A 346 -10.08 19.26 11.49
N LEU A 347 -9.29 18.68 12.39
CA LEU A 347 -9.79 18.12 13.65
C LEU A 347 -10.40 19.23 14.55
N ARG A 348 -9.71 20.36 14.70
CA ARG A 348 -10.22 21.52 15.46
C ARG A 348 -11.51 22.05 14.86
N ALA A 349 -11.59 22.13 13.51
CA ALA A 349 -12.79 22.55 12.82
C ALA A 349 -13.97 21.58 13.06
N GLN A 350 -13.70 20.29 13.06
CA GLN A 350 -14.71 19.26 13.34
C GLN A 350 -15.20 19.35 14.79
N GLU A 351 -14.31 19.45 15.76
CA GLU A 351 -14.63 19.61 17.19
C GLU A 351 -15.44 20.91 17.44
N ALA A 352 -15.11 22.00 16.72
CA ALA A 352 -15.86 23.23 16.80
C ALA A 352 -17.29 23.05 16.26
N MET A 353 -17.44 22.36 15.12
CA MET A 353 -18.76 22.06 14.55
C MET A 353 -19.59 21.14 15.45
N GLU A 354 -18.96 20.14 16.09
CA GLU A 354 -19.65 19.26 17.03
C GLU A 354 -20.15 20.04 18.25
N ARG A 355 -19.33 20.93 18.81
CA ARG A 355 -19.74 21.82 19.91
C ARG A 355 -20.96 22.70 19.51
N VAL A 356 -20.91 23.30 18.33
CA VAL A 356 -22.04 24.10 17.82
C VAL A 356 -23.32 23.26 17.66
N ARG A 357 -23.18 22.02 17.17
CA ARG A 357 -24.30 21.09 17.06
C ARG A 357 -24.85 20.66 18.42
N GLU A 358 -24.01 20.48 19.39
CA GLU A 358 -24.37 20.08 20.75
C GLU A 358 -25.09 21.24 21.46
N GLU A 359 -24.57 22.47 21.37
CA GLU A 359 -25.23 23.66 21.84
C GLU A 359 -26.61 23.92 21.18
N ALA A 360 -26.69 23.69 19.85
CA ALA A 360 -27.96 23.80 19.15
C ALA A 360 -28.98 22.74 19.60
N ARG A 361 -28.50 21.52 19.89
CA ARG A 361 -29.31 20.43 20.44
C ARG A 361 -29.80 20.74 21.84
N GLU A 362 -28.93 21.29 22.68
CA GLU A 362 -29.30 21.73 24.03
C GLU A 362 -30.32 22.87 24.01
N ARG A 363 -30.14 23.89 23.15
CA ARG A 363 -31.11 24.98 22.94
C ARG A 363 -32.45 24.43 22.47
N LEU A 364 -32.48 23.49 21.54
CA LEU A 364 -33.68 22.84 21.07
C LEU A 364 -34.36 22.03 22.19
N ASN A 365 -33.61 21.32 22.99
CA ASN A 365 -34.13 20.57 24.11
C ASN A 365 -34.60 21.47 25.24
N ALA A 366 -33.92 22.59 25.48
CA ALA A 366 -34.36 23.60 26.45
C ALA A 366 -35.67 24.30 25.99
N SER A 367 -35.81 24.58 24.70
CA SER A 367 -37.07 25.14 24.16
C SER A 367 -38.20 24.12 24.21
N ARG A 368 -37.93 22.83 24.05
CA ARG A 368 -38.94 21.77 24.22
C ARG A 368 -39.29 21.50 25.69
N ARG A 369 -38.42 21.87 26.65
CA ARG A 369 -38.65 21.72 28.09
C ARG A 369 -39.36 22.91 28.71
N LYS A 370 -39.54 24.02 27.99
CA LYS A 370 -40.48 25.03 28.44
C LYS A 370 -41.87 24.40 28.44
N PRO A 371 -42.52 24.26 29.61
CA PRO A 371 -43.84 23.69 29.63
C PRO A 371 -44.73 24.59 28.80
N ILE A 372 -45.35 24.02 27.79
CA ILE A 372 -46.57 24.58 27.20
C ILE A 372 -47.67 24.32 28.25
N VAL A 373 -47.48 24.91 29.41
CA VAL A 373 -48.44 24.90 30.48
C VAL A 373 -48.66 26.34 30.76
N ASP A 374 -49.63 26.91 30.06
CA ASP A 374 -50.53 27.88 30.61
C ASP A 374 -51.41 28.58 29.58
N GLU A 375 -51.36 28.24 28.31
CA GLU A 375 -52.33 28.79 27.35
C GLU A 375 -52.87 27.72 26.37
N LEU A 376 -53.14 26.53 26.87
CA LEU A 376 -54.17 25.74 26.23
C LEU A 376 -55.51 26.37 26.68
N PRO A 377 -56.31 26.89 25.75
CA PRO A 377 -57.68 27.29 26.10
C PRO A 377 -58.25 26.06 26.79
N LYS A 378 -58.72 26.27 28.05
CA LYS A 378 -59.51 25.27 28.78
C LYS A 378 -60.65 24.93 27.85
N TRP A 379 -60.47 23.85 27.07
CA TRP A 379 -61.55 23.32 26.28
C TRP A 379 -62.64 22.99 27.23
N GLY A 380 -63.52 23.95 27.39
CA GLY A 380 -64.70 23.84 28.26
C GLY A 380 -65.47 22.57 27.86
N THR A 381 -66.46 22.30 28.64
CA THR A 381 -67.37 21.17 28.55
C THR A 381 -67.50 20.52 27.14
N PRO A 382 -67.83 19.27 27.02
CA PRO A 382 -68.06 18.57 25.74
C PRO A 382 -68.95 19.37 24.75
N GLN A 383 -69.80 20.17 25.29
CA GLN A 383 -70.70 21.10 24.52
C GLN A 383 -69.93 22.28 23.86
N ALA A 384 -68.90 22.85 24.49
CA ALA A 384 -68.08 23.89 23.88
C ALA A 384 -67.21 23.33 22.75
N LYS A 385 -66.72 22.10 22.89
CA LYS A 385 -65.97 21.40 21.87
C LYS A 385 -66.83 21.05 20.65
N ALA A 386 -68.08 20.67 20.88
CA ALA A 386 -69.03 20.39 19.80
C ALA A 386 -69.38 21.67 19.01
N ARG A 387 -69.59 22.80 19.67
CA ARG A 387 -69.86 24.11 19.01
C ARG A 387 -68.64 24.54 18.14
N GLU A 388 -67.43 24.36 18.59
CA GLU A 388 -66.23 24.75 17.83
C GLU A 388 -66.01 23.85 16.62
N ILE A 389 -66.28 22.59 16.75
CA ILE A 389 -66.25 21.63 15.61
C ILE A 389 -67.29 21.99 14.57
N GLU A 390 -68.49 22.40 15.02
CA GLU A 390 -69.54 22.84 14.12
C GLU A 390 -69.20 24.15 13.41
N ARG A 391 -68.57 25.12 14.12
CA ARG A 391 -68.07 26.36 13.53
C ARG A 391 -67.02 26.06 12.44
N ILE A 392 -66.00 25.21 12.73
CA ILE A 392 -64.98 24.84 11.77
C ILE A 392 -65.59 24.12 10.55
N ARG A 393 -66.57 23.26 10.76
CA ARG A 393 -67.30 22.62 9.66
C ARG A 393 -68.07 23.59 8.77
N ALA A 394 -68.71 24.59 9.38
CA ALA A 394 -69.39 25.62 8.64
C ALA A 394 -68.43 26.50 7.83
N GLU A 395 -67.24 26.80 8.40
CA GLU A 395 -66.22 27.60 7.74
C GLU A 395 -65.57 26.85 6.56
N ILE A 396 -65.39 25.57 6.70
CA ILE A 396 -64.91 24.68 5.61
C ILE A 396 -65.98 24.58 4.50
N ALA A 397 -67.25 24.41 4.86
CA ALA A 397 -68.32 24.34 3.89
C ALA A 397 -68.49 25.69 3.13
N ALA A 398 -68.34 26.82 3.81
CA ALA A 398 -68.35 28.12 3.17
C ALA A 398 -67.19 28.35 2.20
N ARG A 399 -65.97 27.84 2.54
CA ARG A 399 -64.81 27.87 1.64
C ARG A 399 -65.05 27.03 0.40
N HIS A 400 -65.59 25.84 0.56
CA HIS A 400 -65.89 24.96 -0.58
C HIS A 400 -66.99 25.53 -1.48
N ALA A 401 -68.00 26.24 -0.91
CA ALA A 401 -68.99 26.90 -1.70
C ALA A 401 -68.42 28.09 -2.48
N ALA A 402 -67.52 28.88 -1.86
CA ALA A 402 -66.83 29.99 -2.52
C ALA A 402 -65.84 29.54 -3.61
N GLU A 403 -65.22 28.34 -3.47
CA GLU A 403 -64.39 27.76 -4.50
C GLU A 403 -65.22 27.17 -5.66
N ALA A 404 -66.43 26.64 -5.40
CA ALA A 404 -67.33 26.18 -6.43
C ALA A 404 -67.88 27.36 -7.29
N GLU A 405 -68.25 28.42 -6.67
CA GLU A 405 -68.64 29.65 -7.39
C GLU A 405 -67.56 30.29 -8.25
N LYS A 406 -66.29 30.10 -7.84
CA LYS A 406 -65.11 30.55 -8.64
C LYS A 406 -64.82 29.68 -9.83
N LYS A 407 -65.32 28.46 -9.85
CA LYS A 407 -65.12 27.52 -10.96
C LYS A 407 -66.24 27.57 -12.00
N GLU A 408 -67.38 28.17 -11.68
CA GLU A 408 -68.49 28.39 -12.61
C GLU A 408 -68.49 29.80 -13.30
N LYS A 409 -67.58 30.67 -12.93
CA LYS A 409 -67.24 31.89 -13.63
C LYS A 409 -65.93 31.77 -14.41
#